data_005485004db20bc38cffb7f642e1abb3
#
_entry.id   005485004db20bc38cffb7f642e1abb3
#
_cell.length_a   1.000
_cell.length_b   1.000
_cell.length_c   1.000
_cell.angle_alpha   90.00
_cell.angle_beta   90.00
_cell.angle_gamma   90.00
#
_symmetry.space_group_name_H-M   'P 1'
#
loop_
_entity.id
_entity.type
_entity.pdbx_description
1 polymer ?
#
loop_
_entity_poly.entity_id
_entity_poly.type
_entity_poly.pdbx_seq_one_letter_code
_entity_poly.pdbx_strand_id
1 'polypeptide(L)'
;MCIRDRVKILYEDIFSNGKLVSNGDILAAEFTNKGTEIAVIRFTQRGRKDYYTIDSSNVRKAFLRTPIEFARISSHYNPNRKHPILNTIRAHKGTDYAAKTGTPVKATGDGVIKNAQYSSSYGNYIDIVHFNKYMTRYAHLNGFAKGMRKGAKVTQGQTIGYVGSTGLATGPHLHYEFHIDGKHTDPVKVEPPNAQSINSYNKKYFDKLVKERSEIISNISSIQ
;
A
#
# COMPACT_ATOMS: atom_id res chain seq x y z
N MET A 1 18.88 28.04 18.26
CA MET A 1 19.28 26.69 18.65
C MET A 1 18.92 25.76 17.52
N CYS A 2 19.90 25.30 16.74
CA CYS A 2 19.62 24.36 15.66
C CYS A 2 19.25 23.00 16.27
N ILE A 3 18.00 22.63 16.17
CA ILE A 3 17.55 21.27 16.47
C ILE A 3 18.08 20.40 15.35
N ARG A 4 19.18 19.68 15.61
CA ARG A 4 19.73 18.73 14.63
C ARG A 4 18.83 17.48 14.63
N ASP A 5 18.34 17.10 13.46
CA ASP A 5 17.70 15.81 13.28
C ASP A 5 18.70 14.71 13.59
N ARG A 6 18.26 13.66 14.28
CA ARG A 6 19.11 12.53 14.69
C ARG A 6 18.44 11.23 14.33
N VAL A 7 19.27 10.26 13.96
CA VAL A 7 18.82 8.88 13.69
C VAL A 7 19.73 7.94 14.48
N LYS A 8 19.11 6.99 15.19
CA LYS A 8 19.77 5.83 15.76
C LYS A 8 19.20 4.57 15.12
N ILE A 9 20.05 3.64 14.74
CA ILE A 9 19.64 2.42 14.05
C ILE A 9 20.28 1.22 14.74
N LEU A 10 19.45 0.23 15.08
CA LEU A 10 19.86 -1.10 15.50
C LEU A 10 19.62 -2.06 14.33
N TYR A 11 20.68 -2.74 13.87
CA TYR A 11 20.60 -3.67 12.73
C TYR A 11 21.41 -4.94 13.02
N GLU A 12 21.22 -5.96 12.20
CA GLU A 12 21.94 -7.23 12.26
C GLU A 12 23.23 -7.14 11.44
N ASP A 13 24.33 -7.65 11.99
CA ASP A 13 25.54 -7.94 11.23
C ASP A 13 25.59 -9.42 10.89
N ILE A 14 25.86 -9.75 9.63
CA ILE A 14 25.94 -11.13 9.15
C ILE A 14 27.41 -11.50 8.99
N PHE A 15 27.87 -12.48 9.77
CA PHE A 15 29.23 -12.99 9.75
C PHE A 15 29.29 -14.36 9.05
N SER A 16 30.36 -14.60 8.31
CA SER A 16 30.75 -15.93 7.81
C SER A 16 32.22 -16.17 8.15
N ASN A 17 32.52 -17.30 8.80
CA ASN A 17 33.89 -17.63 9.27
C ASN A 17 34.57 -16.49 10.06
N GLY A 18 33.81 -15.80 10.92
CA GLY A 18 34.30 -14.70 11.75
C GLY A 18 34.55 -13.37 11.02
N LYS A 19 34.22 -13.28 9.73
CA LYS A 19 34.30 -12.04 8.93
C LYS A 19 32.90 -11.49 8.65
N LEU A 20 32.74 -10.17 8.80
CA LEU A 20 31.53 -9.47 8.40
C LEU A 20 31.36 -9.58 6.88
N VAL A 21 30.26 -10.15 6.42
CA VAL A 21 29.94 -10.31 4.98
C VAL A 21 28.86 -9.37 4.48
N SER A 22 27.92 -8.99 5.34
CA SER A 22 26.90 -8.00 5.01
C SER A 22 26.17 -7.52 6.25
N ASN A 23 25.47 -6.38 6.12
CA ASN A 23 24.50 -5.95 7.10
C ASN A 23 23.17 -6.66 6.81
N GLY A 24 22.49 -7.08 7.86
CA GLY A 24 21.19 -7.72 7.80
C GLY A 24 20.04 -6.71 7.91
N ASP A 25 18.93 -7.17 8.46
CA ASP A 25 17.73 -6.36 8.62
C ASP A 25 17.88 -5.29 9.73
N ILE A 26 17.27 -4.13 9.56
CA ILE A 26 17.11 -3.16 10.64
C ILE A 26 16.12 -3.75 11.66
N LEU A 27 16.53 -3.82 12.91
CA LEU A 27 15.72 -4.37 14.01
C LEU A 27 14.89 -3.30 14.70
N ALA A 28 15.45 -2.09 14.83
CA ALA A 28 14.79 -0.94 15.41
C ALA A 28 15.45 0.35 14.92
N ALA A 29 14.70 1.44 14.93
CA ALA A 29 15.24 2.77 14.63
C ALA A 29 14.52 3.82 15.47
N GLU A 30 15.26 4.86 15.85
CA GLU A 30 14.78 6.06 16.51
C GLU A 30 15.14 7.26 15.64
N PHE A 31 14.17 8.08 15.34
CA PHE A 31 14.33 9.27 14.52
C PHE A 31 13.78 10.49 15.25
N THR A 32 14.61 11.49 15.45
CA THR A 32 14.21 12.79 16.02
C THR A 32 14.20 13.83 14.91
N ASN A 33 13.05 14.45 14.67
CA ASN A 33 12.88 15.53 13.71
C ASN A 33 12.15 16.70 14.37
N LYS A 34 12.76 17.88 14.35
CA LYS A 34 12.20 19.10 14.95
C LYS A 34 11.65 18.89 16.37
N GLY A 35 12.34 18.08 17.17
CA GLY A 35 11.94 17.77 18.55
C GLY A 35 10.87 16.69 18.71
N THR A 36 10.36 16.13 17.61
CA THR A 36 9.46 14.97 17.64
C THR A 36 10.28 13.70 17.48
N GLU A 37 10.15 12.80 18.44
CA GLU A 37 10.81 11.49 18.42
C GLU A 37 9.85 10.42 17.94
N ILE A 38 10.29 9.60 17.00
CA ILE A 38 9.56 8.44 16.48
C ILE A 38 10.48 7.23 16.60
N ALA A 39 10.08 6.26 17.42
CA ALA A 39 10.75 4.97 17.53
C ALA A 39 9.94 3.88 16.85
N VAL A 40 10.62 3.03 16.09
CA VAL A 40 10.00 1.92 15.36
C VAL A 40 10.75 0.63 15.61
N ILE A 41 10.00 -0.44 15.77
CA ILE A 41 10.48 -1.79 16.07
C ILE A 41 10.02 -2.74 14.97
N ARG A 42 10.95 -3.51 14.40
CA ARG A 42 10.61 -4.58 13.46
C ARG A 42 9.97 -5.75 14.19
N PHE A 43 8.83 -6.19 13.69
CA PHE A 43 8.14 -7.38 14.20
C PHE A 43 7.55 -8.20 13.06
N THR A 44 7.55 -9.52 13.25
CA THR A 44 6.95 -10.44 12.28
C THR A 44 5.58 -10.89 12.76
N GLN A 45 4.53 -10.55 12.02
CA GLN A 45 3.16 -10.95 12.31
C GLN A 45 2.56 -11.61 11.07
N ARG A 46 1.96 -12.80 11.22
CA ARG A 46 1.34 -13.56 10.12
C ARG A 46 2.30 -13.82 8.94
N GLY A 47 3.57 -14.08 9.23
CA GLY A 47 4.61 -14.33 8.23
C GLY A 47 5.13 -13.09 7.50
N ARG A 48 4.66 -11.89 7.88
CA ARG A 48 5.12 -10.62 7.32
C ARG A 48 5.97 -9.84 8.32
N LYS A 49 7.13 -9.38 7.88
CA LYS A 49 8.00 -8.44 8.60
C LYS A 49 7.52 -7.03 8.30
N ASP A 50 7.12 -6.28 9.31
CA ASP A 50 6.75 -4.85 9.21
C ASP A 50 7.39 -4.08 10.40
N TYR A 51 7.36 -2.75 10.32
CA TYR A 51 7.80 -1.88 11.40
C TYR A 51 6.59 -1.29 12.11
N TYR A 52 6.67 -1.25 13.43
CA TYR A 52 5.60 -0.76 14.29
C TYR A 52 6.15 0.26 15.28
N THR A 53 5.39 1.31 15.54
CA THR A 53 5.67 2.24 16.62
C THR A 53 5.52 1.55 17.99
N ILE A 54 6.07 2.14 19.03
CA ILE A 54 6.03 1.57 20.39
C ILE A 54 4.59 1.35 20.90
N ASP A 55 3.61 2.11 20.41
CA ASP A 55 2.18 1.94 20.67
C ASP A 55 1.52 0.83 19.83
N SER A 56 2.31 0.04 19.08
CA SER A 56 1.88 -1.07 18.26
C SER A 56 1.22 -0.71 16.93
N SER A 57 1.22 0.57 16.53
CA SER A 57 0.70 1.00 15.23
C SER A 57 1.67 0.66 14.12
N ASN A 58 1.17 0.16 12.99
CA ASN A 58 2.02 -0.12 11.82
C ASN A 58 2.39 1.19 11.12
N VAL A 59 3.68 1.40 10.82
CA VAL A 59 4.13 2.61 10.11
C VAL A 59 3.84 2.56 8.61
N ARG A 60 3.64 1.37 8.07
CA ARG A 60 3.27 1.20 6.66
C ARG A 60 1.83 1.63 6.43
N LYS A 61 1.59 2.36 5.34
CA LYS A 61 0.21 2.63 4.92
C LYS A 61 -0.44 1.38 4.33
N ALA A 62 -1.72 1.19 4.63
CA ALA A 62 -2.49 0.03 4.15
C ALA A 62 -2.66 0.03 2.63
N PHE A 63 -2.60 1.21 2.00
CA PHE A 63 -2.75 1.35 0.56
C PHE A 63 -1.63 2.19 -0.05
N LEU A 64 -1.16 1.78 -1.23
CA LEU A 64 -0.34 2.62 -2.11
C LEU A 64 -1.18 3.80 -2.61
N ARG A 65 -0.53 4.93 -2.84
CA ARG A 65 -1.20 6.11 -3.39
C ARG A 65 -1.63 5.92 -4.84
N THR A 66 -0.91 5.10 -5.60
CA THR A 66 -1.20 4.83 -7.01
C THR A 66 -1.05 3.34 -7.33
N PRO A 67 -1.92 2.78 -8.19
CA PRO A 67 -1.84 1.39 -8.65
C PRO A 67 -0.83 1.18 -9.78
N ILE A 68 -0.29 2.25 -10.36
CA ILE A 68 0.69 2.23 -11.46
C ILE A 68 1.83 3.18 -11.12
N GLU A 69 3.06 2.77 -11.35
CA GLU A 69 4.24 3.62 -11.20
C GLU A 69 4.31 4.66 -12.35
N PHE A 70 4.64 5.90 -11.99
CA PHE A 70 4.88 7.00 -12.93
C PHE A 70 3.72 7.31 -13.90
N ALA A 71 2.49 6.93 -13.59
CA ALA A 71 1.34 7.20 -14.43
C ALA A 71 0.78 8.61 -14.19
N ARG A 72 0.39 9.27 -15.29
CA ARG A 72 -0.32 10.55 -15.24
C ARG A 72 -1.83 10.31 -15.09
N ILE A 73 -2.48 11.06 -14.22
CA ILE A 73 -3.94 11.08 -14.15
C ILE A 73 -4.48 11.75 -15.41
N SER A 74 -5.29 11.04 -16.17
CA SER A 74 -5.98 11.55 -17.37
C SER A 74 -7.39 12.02 -17.09
N SER A 75 -8.06 11.44 -16.07
CA SER A 75 -9.41 11.86 -15.65
C SER A 75 -9.60 11.61 -14.16
N HIS A 76 -10.03 12.64 -13.45
CA HIS A 76 -10.29 12.54 -12.01
C HIS A 76 -11.67 11.94 -11.70
N TYR A 77 -11.84 11.43 -10.50
CA TYR A 77 -13.13 11.10 -9.92
C TYR A 77 -14.07 12.31 -9.99
N ASN A 78 -15.26 12.11 -10.57
CA ASN A 78 -16.27 13.15 -10.65
C ASN A 78 -17.69 12.54 -10.69
N PRO A 79 -18.37 12.45 -9.53
CA PRO A 79 -19.70 11.84 -9.44
C PRO A 79 -20.79 12.66 -10.16
N ASN A 80 -20.54 13.93 -10.44
CA ASN A 80 -21.47 14.86 -11.08
C ASN A 80 -21.04 15.27 -12.49
N ARG A 81 -20.23 14.44 -13.19
CA ARG A 81 -19.75 14.75 -14.53
C ARG A 81 -20.92 14.85 -15.51
N LYS A 82 -21.13 16.06 -16.05
CA LYS A 82 -22.12 16.31 -17.12
C LYS A 82 -21.58 15.84 -18.46
N HIS A 83 -22.39 15.11 -19.22
CA HIS A 83 -22.07 14.77 -20.59
C HIS A 83 -22.25 16.01 -21.48
N PRO A 84 -21.21 16.45 -22.23
CA PRO A 84 -21.24 17.76 -22.92
C PRO A 84 -22.34 17.90 -23.99
N ILE A 85 -22.73 16.77 -24.58
CA ILE A 85 -23.74 16.79 -25.68
C ILE A 85 -25.14 16.42 -25.15
N LEU A 86 -25.22 15.39 -24.29
CA LEU A 86 -26.52 14.84 -23.86
C LEU A 86 -27.14 15.56 -22.65
N ASN A 87 -26.39 16.49 -22.05
CA ASN A 87 -26.75 17.20 -20.81
C ASN A 87 -27.19 16.27 -19.65
N THR A 88 -26.80 15.00 -19.72
CA THR A 88 -27.06 13.99 -18.70
C THR A 88 -25.86 13.86 -17.76
N ILE A 89 -26.10 13.46 -16.51
CA ILE A 89 -25.03 13.17 -15.57
C ILE A 89 -24.51 11.76 -15.85
N ARG A 90 -23.25 11.67 -16.30
CA ARG A 90 -22.52 10.39 -16.41
C ARG A 90 -21.36 10.40 -15.42
N ALA A 91 -21.66 9.97 -14.20
CA ALA A 91 -20.69 9.93 -13.11
C ALA A 91 -19.42 9.17 -13.49
N HIS A 92 -18.26 9.76 -13.19
CA HIS A 92 -16.97 9.07 -13.24
C HIS A 92 -16.60 8.58 -11.83
N LYS A 93 -16.80 7.29 -11.57
CA LYS A 93 -16.75 6.67 -10.24
C LYS A 93 -15.33 6.28 -9.80
N GLY A 94 -14.31 6.61 -10.58
CA GLY A 94 -12.91 6.30 -10.31
C GLY A 94 -11.98 7.39 -10.82
N THR A 95 -10.70 7.09 -10.81
CA THR A 95 -9.64 7.91 -11.39
C THR A 95 -8.99 7.13 -12.54
N ASP A 96 -8.81 7.77 -13.69
CA ASP A 96 -8.16 7.17 -14.84
C ASP A 96 -6.69 7.54 -14.88
N TYR A 97 -5.84 6.54 -14.99
CA TYR A 97 -4.40 6.66 -15.12
C TYR A 97 -3.97 6.29 -16.54
N ALA A 98 -3.50 7.28 -17.30
CA ALA A 98 -2.97 7.05 -18.66
C ALA A 98 -1.65 6.29 -18.59
N ALA A 99 -1.61 5.14 -19.25
CA ALA A 99 -0.41 4.33 -19.38
C ALA A 99 -0.49 3.46 -20.64
N LYS A 100 0.66 3.00 -21.13
CA LYS A 100 0.74 2.13 -22.30
C LYS A 100 0.12 0.76 -22.00
N THR A 101 -0.52 0.16 -23.00
CA THR A 101 -0.97 -1.25 -22.92
C THR A 101 0.17 -2.15 -22.46
N GLY A 102 -0.11 -3.05 -21.53
CA GLY A 102 0.88 -3.97 -20.97
C GLY A 102 1.62 -3.40 -19.73
N THR A 103 1.43 -2.13 -19.36
CA THR A 103 2.00 -1.58 -18.12
C THR A 103 1.48 -2.37 -16.91
N PRO A 104 2.35 -2.83 -15.99
CA PRO A 104 1.93 -3.58 -14.81
C PRO A 104 1.01 -2.77 -13.90
N VAL A 105 -0.10 -3.39 -13.47
CA VAL A 105 -1.04 -2.85 -12.49
C VAL A 105 -0.81 -3.57 -11.16
N LYS A 106 -0.60 -2.82 -10.09
CA LYS A 106 -0.30 -3.33 -8.75
C LYS A 106 -1.52 -3.26 -7.83
N ALA A 107 -1.71 -4.28 -7.02
CA ALA A 107 -2.66 -4.21 -5.90
C ALA A 107 -2.23 -3.09 -4.95
N THR A 108 -3.12 -2.13 -4.71
CA THR A 108 -2.78 -1.00 -3.81
C THR A 108 -2.72 -1.41 -2.35
N GLY A 109 -3.35 -2.51 -1.95
CA GLY A 109 -3.35 -3.04 -0.58
C GLY A 109 -3.38 -4.56 -0.53
N ASP A 110 -3.07 -5.12 0.63
CA ASP A 110 -3.25 -6.55 0.92
C ASP A 110 -4.75 -6.89 0.87
N GLY A 111 -5.13 -8.03 0.29
CA GLY A 111 -6.55 -8.40 0.20
C GLY A 111 -6.82 -9.74 -0.45
N VAL A 112 -8.08 -9.96 -0.76
CA VAL A 112 -8.57 -11.16 -1.44
C VAL A 112 -9.36 -10.73 -2.68
N ILE A 113 -9.07 -11.35 -3.81
CA ILE A 113 -9.78 -11.08 -5.06
C ILE A 113 -11.24 -11.55 -4.92
N LYS A 114 -12.17 -10.60 -5.01
CA LYS A 114 -13.60 -10.85 -5.02
C LYS A 114 -14.09 -11.24 -6.42
N ASN A 115 -13.61 -10.51 -7.43
CA ASN A 115 -13.91 -10.73 -8.83
C ASN A 115 -12.64 -10.59 -9.68
N ALA A 116 -12.50 -11.44 -10.69
CA ALA A 116 -11.54 -11.33 -11.79
C ALA A 116 -12.26 -11.83 -13.03
N GLN A 117 -12.86 -10.93 -13.80
CA GLN A 117 -13.76 -11.28 -14.90
C GLN A 117 -13.89 -10.15 -15.92
N TYR A 118 -14.66 -10.39 -16.99
CA TYR A 118 -15.00 -9.40 -17.99
C TYR A 118 -16.42 -8.85 -17.81
N SER A 119 -16.61 -7.56 -18.11
CA SER A 119 -17.93 -6.96 -18.32
C SER A 119 -17.90 -6.00 -19.52
N SER A 120 -19.03 -5.75 -20.15
CA SER A 120 -19.12 -4.85 -21.31
C SER A 120 -18.70 -3.42 -20.99
N SER A 121 -18.93 -2.94 -19.76
CA SER A 121 -18.56 -1.58 -19.35
C SER A 121 -17.11 -1.47 -18.87
N TYR A 122 -16.70 -2.32 -17.93
CA TYR A 122 -15.36 -2.26 -17.32
C TYR A 122 -14.27 -3.03 -18.08
N GLY A 123 -14.65 -3.80 -19.12
CA GLY A 123 -13.74 -4.74 -19.78
C GLY A 123 -13.27 -5.82 -18.79
N ASN A 124 -12.03 -6.25 -18.92
CA ASN A 124 -11.39 -7.11 -17.91
C ASN A 124 -11.16 -6.30 -16.64
N TYR A 125 -11.66 -6.76 -15.51
CA TYR A 125 -11.51 -6.07 -14.24
C TYR A 125 -11.25 -7.00 -13.07
N ILE A 126 -10.58 -6.47 -12.06
CA ILE A 126 -10.34 -7.13 -10.76
C ILE A 126 -10.94 -6.27 -9.66
N ASP A 127 -11.70 -6.89 -8.76
CA ASP A 127 -12.12 -6.32 -7.48
C ASP A 127 -11.35 -7.00 -6.36
N ILE A 128 -10.76 -6.22 -5.47
CA ILE A 128 -10.06 -6.71 -4.28
C ILE A 128 -10.78 -6.20 -3.05
N VAL A 129 -11.19 -7.11 -2.17
CA VAL A 129 -11.69 -6.78 -0.83
C VAL A 129 -10.49 -6.78 0.11
N HIS A 130 -10.35 -5.68 0.81
CA HIS A 130 -9.33 -5.48 1.83
C HIS A 130 -9.93 -5.67 3.23
N PHE A 131 -9.15 -5.36 4.26
CA PHE A 131 -9.65 -5.45 5.63
C PHE A 131 -10.81 -4.46 5.88
N ASN A 132 -11.71 -4.84 6.78
CA ASN A 132 -12.89 -4.05 7.15
C ASN A 132 -13.79 -3.71 5.94
N LYS A 133 -13.92 -2.44 5.64
CA LYS A 133 -14.88 -1.80 4.75
C LYS A 133 -14.32 -1.39 3.40
N TYR A 134 -13.08 -1.72 3.10
CA TYR A 134 -12.41 -1.23 1.89
C TYR A 134 -12.48 -2.23 0.74
N MET A 135 -12.70 -1.72 -0.48
CA MET A 135 -12.59 -2.46 -1.73
C MET A 135 -11.94 -1.57 -2.79
N THR A 136 -11.15 -2.17 -3.67
CA THR A 136 -10.60 -1.48 -4.85
C THR A 136 -10.96 -2.22 -6.13
N ARG A 137 -11.19 -1.47 -7.21
CA ARG A 137 -11.43 -2.00 -8.56
C ARG A 137 -10.38 -1.49 -9.52
N TYR A 138 -9.94 -2.40 -10.39
CA TYR A 138 -8.96 -2.16 -11.45
C TYR A 138 -9.59 -2.62 -12.76
N ALA A 139 -9.90 -1.69 -13.67
CA ALA A 139 -10.67 -1.99 -14.89
C ALA A 139 -9.92 -1.60 -16.17
N HIS A 140 -10.50 -1.96 -17.32
CA HIS A 140 -9.97 -1.83 -18.67
C HIS A 140 -8.66 -2.59 -18.89
N LEU A 141 -8.42 -3.66 -18.10
CA LEU A 141 -7.19 -4.44 -18.17
C LEU A 141 -7.07 -5.18 -19.51
N ASN A 142 -5.86 -5.29 -20.03
CA ASN A 142 -5.54 -6.15 -21.17
C ASN A 142 -5.66 -7.62 -20.78
N GLY A 143 -5.28 -7.96 -19.54
CA GLY A 143 -5.36 -9.30 -18.99
C GLY A 143 -4.93 -9.34 -17.52
N PHE A 144 -5.16 -10.49 -16.90
CA PHE A 144 -4.81 -10.74 -15.50
C PHE A 144 -3.41 -11.34 -15.41
N ALA A 145 -2.68 -11.04 -14.33
CA ALA A 145 -1.43 -11.73 -14.03
C ALA A 145 -1.70 -13.19 -13.65
N LYS A 146 -0.69 -14.04 -13.77
CA LYS A 146 -0.79 -15.47 -13.46
C LYS A 146 -1.31 -15.70 -12.03
N GLY A 147 -2.34 -16.55 -11.91
CA GLY A 147 -2.93 -16.89 -10.61
C GLY A 147 -3.99 -15.90 -10.08
N MET A 148 -4.26 -14.81 -10.78
CA MET A 148 -5.29 -13.84 -10.37
C MET A 148 -6.68 -14.37 -10.71
N ARG A 149 -7.36 -14.92 -9.70
CA ARG A 149 -8.73 -15.47 -9.79
C ARG A 149 -9.49 -15.20 -8.49
N LYS A 150 -10.80 -15.30 -8.53
CA LYS A 150 -11.65 -15.18 -7.33
C LYS A 150 -11.12 -16.05 -6.18
N GLY A 151 -11.02 -15.48 -4.99
CA GLY A 151 -10.50 -16.11 -3.78
C GLY A 151 -8.96 -16.07 -3.64
N ALA A 152 -8.21 -15.66 -4.66
CA ALA A 152 -6.75 -15.52 -4.53
C ALA A 152 -6.40 -14.39 -3.56
N LYS A 153 -5.42 -14.65 -2.68
CA LYS A 153 -4.83 -13.62 -1.81
C LYS A 153 -3.80 -12.83 -2.59
N VAL A 154 -3.78 -11.52 -2.38
CA VAL A 154 -2.80 -10.61 -2.97
C VAL A 154 -2.15 -9.76 -1.88
N THR A 155 -0.90 -9.37 -2.11
CA THR A 155 -0.17 -8.45 -1.24
C THR A 155 -0.04 -7.07 -1.89
N GLN A 156 0.08 -6.05 -1.08
CA GLN A 156 0.33 -4.68 -1.54
C GLN A 156 1.58 -4.65 -2.46
N GLY A 157 1.47 -4.00 -3.60
CA GLY A 157 2.54 -3.92 -4.60
C GLY A 157 2.64 -5.11 -5.56
N GLN A 158 1.88 -6.19 -5.33
CA GLN A 158 1.86 -7.35 -6.22
C GLN A 158 1.22 -6.97 -7.57
N THR A 159 1.84 -7.37 -8.68
CA THR A 159 1.24 -7.23 -10.02
C THR A 159 0.02 -8.14 -10.14
N ILE A 160 -1.13 -7.57 -10.46
CA ILE A 160 -2.42 -8.27 -10.56
C ILE A 160 -2.95 -8.33 -12.00
N GLY A 161 -2.45 -7.48 -12.88
CA GLY A 161 -2.86 -7.40 -14.28
C GLY A 161 -2.05 -6.38 -15.02
N TYR A 162 -2.49 -6.06 -16.22
CA TYR A 162 -1.80 -5.18 -17.14
C TYR A 162 -2.78 -4.19 -17.75
N VAL A 163 -2.36 -2.94 -17.92
CA VAL A 163 -3.15 -1.89 -18.56
C VAL A 163 -3.59 -2.31 -19.95
N GLY A 164 -4.82 -2.03 -20.30
CA GLY A 164 -5.39 -2.26 -21.60
C GLY A 164 -6.37 -1.19 -22.03
N SER A 165 -7.28 -1.55 -22.93
CA SER A 165 -8.36 -0.70 -23.44
C SER A 165 -9.62 -1.55 -23.67
N THR A 166 -9.90 -2.52 -22.80
CA THR A 166 -11.05 -3.42 -22.93
C THR A 166 -12.32 -2.79 -22.35
N GLY A 167 -13.50 -3.20 -22.85
CA GLY A 167 -14.79 -2.63 -22.46
C GLY A 167 -15.03 -1.24 -23.05
N LEU A 168 -15.69 -0.35 -22.31
CA LEU A 168 -16.01 1.01 -22.76
C LEU A 168 -14.85 1.98 -22.49
N ALA A 169 -13.71 1.75 -23.15
CA ALA A 169 -12.52 2.58 -23.09
C ALA A 169 -12.23 3.22 -24.44
N THR A 170 -11.86 4.50 -24.47
CA THR A 170 -11.50 5.24 -25.68
C THR A 170 -10.02 5.12 -26.04
N GLY A 171 -9.21 4.55 -25.17
CA GLY A 171 -7.77 4.33 -25.36
C GLY A 171 -7.15 3.67 -24.15
N PRO A 172 -5.86 3.31 -24.20
CA PRO A 172 -5.21 2.60 -23.11
C PRO A 172 -5.11 3.43 -21.83
N HIS A 173 -5.73 2.94 -20.76
CA HIS A 173 -5.66 3.52 -19.41
C HIS A 173 -6.11 2.49 -18.37
N LEU A 174 -5.75 2.72 -17.11
CA LEU A 174 -6.34 2.03 -15.98
C LEU A 174 -7.46 2.89 -15.39
N HIS A 175 -8.67 2.36 -15.29
CA HIS A 175 -9.71 2.92 -14.46
C HIS A 175 -9.61 2.31 -13.06
N TYR A 176 -9.37 3.15 -12.04
CA TYR A 176 -9.18 2.74 -10.65
C TYR A 176 -10.24 3.32 -9.74
N GLU A 177 -10.95 2.46 -9.02
CA GLU A 177 -11.96 2.87 -8.04
C GLU A 177 -11.53 2.48 -6.62
N PHE A 178 -11.85 3.34 -5.67
CA PHE A 178 -11.70 3.09 -4.23
C PHE A 178 -13.07 3.18 -3.56
N HIS A 179 -13.43 2.15 -2.80
CA HIS A 179 -14.72 2.06 -2.13
C HIS A 179 -14.52 1.96 -0.62
N ILE A 180 -15.36 2.69 0.12
CA ILE A 180 -15.47 2.63 1.58
C ILE A 180 -16.93 2.32 1.91
N ASP A 181 -17.21 1.23 2.63
CA ASP A 181 -18.56 0.76 2.96
C ASP A 181 -19.46 0.65 1.71
N GLY A 182 -18.91 0.16 0.60
CA GLY A 182 -19.59 0.01 -0.68
C GLY A 182 -19.82 1.31 -1.47
N LYS A 183 -19.44 2.47 -0.94
CA LYS A 183 -19.58 3.77 -1.62
C LYS A 183 -18.28 4.13 -2.34
N HIS A 184 -18.41 4.60 -3.59
CA HIS A 184 -17.28 5.13 -4.35
C HIS A 184 -16.72 6.39 -3.67
N THR A 185 -15.42 6.47 -3.56
CA THR A 185 -14.71 7.58 -2.94
C THR A 185 -13.58 8.02 -3.87
N ASP A 186 -13.22 9.31 -3.86
CA ASP A 186 -12.12 9.83 -4.67
C ASP A 186 -10.78 9.17 -4.26
N PRO A 187 -10.18 8.32 -5.12
CA PRO A 187 -8.96 7.58 -4.75
C PRO A 187 -7.77 8.49 -4.43
N VAL A 188 -7.74 9.68 -5.00
CA VAL A 188 -6.63 10.64 -4.83
C VAL A 188 -6.70 11.36 -3.50
N LYS A 189 -7.93 11.60 -2.99
CA LYS A 189 -8.17 12.34 -1.74
C LYS A 189 -8.26 11.45 -0.50
N VAL A 190 -8.41 10.13 -0.69
CA VAL A 190 -8.42 9.21 0.46
C VAL A 190 -7.07 9.24 1.15
N GLU A 191 -7.07 9.52 2.45
CA GLU A 191 -5.91 9.28 3.29
C GLU A 191 -5.86 7.81 3.68
N PRO A 192 -4.88 7.03 3.18
CA PRO A 192 -4.78 5.63 3.50
C PRO A 192 -4.55 5.45 5.00
N PRO A 193 -5.36 4.63 5.69
CA PRO A 193 -5.09 4.27 7.08
C PRO A 193 -3.75 3.53 7.17
N ASN A 194 -3.21 3.44 8.36
CA ASN A 194 -2.06 2.57 8.60
C ASN A 194 -2.48 1.11 8.39
N ALA A 195 -1.53 0.27 7.99
CA ALA A 195 -1.72 -1.17 7.92
C ALA A 195 -2.05 -1.72 9.33
N GLN A 196 -2.47 -2.99 9.38
CA GLN A 196 -2.93 -3.57 10.65
C GLN A 196 -1.88 -3.45 11.74
N SER A 197 -2.29 -2.94 12.89
CA SER A 197 -1.51 -2.89 14.13
C SER A 197 -1.19 -4.28 14.66
N ILE A 198 -0.31 -4.38 15.65
CA ILE A 198 -0.06 -5.63 16.38
C ILE A 198 -1.37 -6.15 16.96
N ASN A 199 -1.70 -7.41 16.69
CA ASN A 199 -2.91 -8.04 17.23
C ASN A 199 -2.74 -8.38 18.73
N SER A 200 -3.85 -8.59 19.42
CA SER A 200 -3.86 -8.89 20.86
C SER A 200 -3.04 -10.13 21.25
N TYR A 201 -3.03 -11.16 20.40
CA TYR A 201 -2.25 -12.37 20.64
C TYR A 201 -0.74 -12.10 20.68
N ASN A 202 -0.25 -11.25 19.78
CA ASN A 202 1.17 -10.91 19.66
C ASN A 202 1.60 -9.75 20.56
N LYS A 203 0.65 -9.05 21.18
CA LYS A 203 0.92 -7.82 21.95
C LYS A 203 1.97 -8.03 23.05
N LYS A 204 1.82 -9.09 23.85
CA LYS A 204 2.77 -9.39 24.94
C LYS A 204 4.20 -9.62 24.43
N TYR A 205 4.33 -10.33 23.30
CA TYR A 205 5.65 -10.60 22.69
C TYR A 205 6.26 -9.33 22.11
N PHE A 206 5.44 -8.51 21.48
CA PHE A 206 5.86 -7.23 20.94
C PHE A 206 6.32 -6.28 22.05
N ASP A 207 5.57 -6.14 23.16
CA ASP A 207 5.91 -5.27 24.28
C ASP A 207 7.25 -5.65 24.93
N LYS A 208 7.51 -6.95 25.05
CA LYS A 208 8.82 -7.44 25.51
C LYS A 208 9.94 -6.99 24.58
N LEU A 209 9.73 -7.12 23.27
CA LEU A 209 10.71 -6.73 22.25
C LEU A 209 10.93 -5.21 22.22
N VAL A 210 9.84 -4.42 22.41
CA VAL A 210 9.92 -2.95 22.53
C VAL A 210 10.85 -2.58 23.69
N LYS A 211 10.64 -3.18 24.86
CA LYS A 211 11.46 -2.89 26.05
C LYS A 211 12.95 -3.20 25.79
N GLU A 212 13.23 -4.39 25.28
CA GLU A 212 14.61 -4.86 25.00
C GLU A 212 15.32 -3.95 23.98
N ARG A 213 14.68 -3.66 22.85
CA ARG A 213 15.32 -2.88 21.78
C ARG A 213 15.40 -1.39 22.10
N SER A 214 14.43 -0.83 22.82
CA SER A 214 14.49 0.55 23.27
C SER A 214 15.63 0.77 24.28
N GLU A 215 15.88 -0.20 25.15
CA GLU A 215 17.01 -0.15 26.08
C GLU A 215 18.36 -0.17 25.32
N ILE A 216 18.51 -1.03 24.30
CA ILE A 216 19.70 -1.05 23.47
C ILE A 216 19.88 0.29 22.74
N ILE A 217 18.84 0.82 22.09
CA ILE A 217 18.90 2.08 21.33
C ILE A 217 19.24 3.27 22.24
N SER A 218 18.70 3.30 23.47
CA SER A 218 18.99 4.38 24.41
C SER A 218 20.47 4.44 24.79
N ASN A 219 21.14 3.28 24.82
CA ASN A 219 22.57 3.17 25.14
C ASN A 219 23.49 3.47 23.94
N ILE A 220 22.94 3.61 22.72
CA ILE A 220 23.74 4.02 21.55
C ILE A 220 24.07 5.52 21.71
N SER A 221 25.35 5.81 21.90
CA SER A 221 25.84 7.19 21.92
C SER A 221 25.58 7.86 20.58
N SER A 222 25.03 9.09 20.61
CA SER A 222 24.88 9.89 19.40
C SER A 222 26.30 10.19 18.88
N ILE A 223 26.64 9.72 17.70
CA ILE A 223 27.83 10.20 16.99
C ILE A 223 27.52 11.66 16.62
N GLN A 224 28.29 12.59 17.20
CA GLN A 224 28.20 14.02 16.92
C GLN A 224 28.91 14.37 15.60
#